data_b57a64b1c3435508783808ad4d589004
#
_entry.id   b57a64b1c3435508783808ad4d589004
#
_cell.length_a   1.000
_cell.length_b   1.000
_cell.length_c   1.000
_cell.angle_alpha   90.00
_cell.angle_beta   90.00
_cell.angle_gamma   90.00
#
_symmetry.space_group_name_H-M   'P 1'
#
loop_
_entity.id
_entity.type
_entity.pdbx_description
1 polymer ?
#
loop_
_entity_poly.entity_id
_entity_poly.type
_entity_poly.pdbx_seq_one_letter_code
_entity_poly.pdbx_strand_id
1 'polypeptide(L)'
;MSIYSSMGICIMNGLDISDEQIEQLRLLPDSGPVIMANFCKYRELSVDGAGTGRDAYRRYSSCVIPLLKERGGNILWAGNVEAVALGLPKDGDWDFIVLVQYPNRAAFIDMMTSPEYEACNFHRLNGLERHTIMAVDEQFSRFE
;
A
#
# COMPACT_ATOMS: atom_id res chain seq x y z
N MET A 1 11.22 11.45 6.79
CA MET A 1 10.55 11.65 6.72
C MET A 1 9.71 12.26 7.17
N SER A 2 9.61 12.66 7.16
CA SER A 2 8.50 13.05 6.82
C SER A 2 7.96 14.09 7.64
N ILE A 3 7.06 14.86 7.12
CA ILE A 3 6.38 15.86 7.88
C ILE A 3 5.71 15.27 9.10
N TYR A 4 5.46 13.99 9.05
CA TYR A 4 4.81 13.35 10.17
C TYR A 4 5.72 13.19 11.37
N SER A 5 7.03 13.10 11.17
CA SER A 5 7.91 12.96 12.32
C SER A 5 7.91 14.21 13.17
N SER A 6 7.71 15.39 12.59
CA SER A 6 7.65 16.59 13.40
C SER A 6 6.32 16.71 14.12
N MET A 7 5.26 16.10 13.63
CA MET A 7 3.97 16.11 14.28
C MET A 7 3.84 14.98 15.29
N GLY A 8 4.52 13.89 15.07
CA GLY A 8 4.58 12.77 15.99
C GLY A 8 3.36 11.88 16.03
N ILE A 9 2.21 12.39 15.70
CA ILE A 9 0.96 11.65 15.87
C ILE A 9 0.70 10.71 14.71
N CYS A 10 0.89 11.20 13.49
CA CYS A 10 0.47 10.47 12.31
C CYS A 10 1.25 9.18 12.11
N ILE A 11 2.51 9.14 12.50
CA ILE A 11 3.31 7.94 12.34
C ILE A 11 2.89 6.83 13.29
N MET A 12 2.11 7.16 14.31
CA MET A 12 1.67 6.16 15.30
C MET A 12 0.45 5.37 14.84
N ASN A 13 -0.18 5.77 13.74
CA ASN A 13 -1.40 5.09 13.30
C ASN A 13 -1.13 3.93 12.34
N GLY A 14 0.12 3.71 11.95
CA GLY A 14 0.47 2.59 11.08
C GLY A 14 0.07 2.76 9.64
N LEU A 15 -0.25 3.98 9.22
CA LEU A 15 -0.70 4.21 7.84
C LEU A 15 0.42 4.70 6.91
N ASP A 16 1.57 5.05 7.45
CA ASP A 16 2.68 5.55 6.64
C ASP A 16 3.90 4.67 6.80
N ILE A 17 4.74 4.66 5.77
CA ILE A 17 5.97 3.89 5.83
C ILE A 17 6.96 4.61 6.76
N SER A 18 7.59 3.86 7.65
CA SER A 18 8.57 4.41 8.59
C SER A 18 9.97 4.31 8.02
N ASP A 19 10.89 5.13 8.56
CA ASP A 19 12.29 5.05 8.17
C ASP A 19 12.87 3.68 8.44
N GLU A 20 12.45 3.04 9.53
CA GLU A 20 12.90 1.70 9.86
C GLU A 20 12.44 0.68 8.84
N GLN A 21 11.20 0.81 8.35
CA GLN A 21 10.69 -0.10 7.33
C GLN A 21 11.42 0.08 6.01
N ILE A 22 11.73 1.33 5.66
CA ILE A 22 12.51 1.61 4.46
C ILE A 22 13.89 0.96 4.59
N GLU A 23 14.53 1.12 5.74
CA GLU A 23 15.86 0.56 5.96
C GLU A 23 15.84 -0.97 5.91
N GLN A 24 14.81 -1.58 6.49
CA GLN A 24 14.67 -3.03 6.42
C GLN A 24 14.59 -3.52 4.98
N LEU A 25 13.84 -2.82 4.14
CA LEU A 25 13.74 -3.20 2.74
C LEU A 25 15.07 -3.07 2.03
N ARG A 26 15.84 -2.03 2.37
CA ARG A 26 17.15 -1.81 1.75
C ARG A 26 18.17 -2.86 2.13
N LEU A 27 18.06 -3.40 3.35
CA LEU A 27 19.02 -4.37 3.86
C LEU A 27 18.78 -5.78 3.35
N LEU A 28 17.60 -6.05 2.80
CA LEU A 28 17.34 -7.37 2.24
C LEU A 28 18.16 -7.58 0.97
N PRO A 29 18.64 -8.81 0.72
CA PRO A 29 19.37 -9.08 -0.51
C PRO A 29 18.52 -8.72 -1.73
N ASP A 30 19.16 -8.12 -2.73
CA ASP A 30 18.46 -7.79 -3.96
C ASP A 30 18.29 -9.05 -4.78
N SER A 31 17.07 -9.55 -4.86
CA SER A 31 16.76 -10.77 -5.59
C SER A 31 15.95 -10.47 -6.86
N GLY A 32 15.90 -9.21 -7.28
CA GLY A 32 15.14 -8.81 -8.46
C GLY A 32 13.69 -8.45 -8.11
N PRO A 33 12.72 -8.95 -8.88
CA PRO A 33 11.33 -8.54 -8.68
C PRO A 33 10.81 -8.84 -7.28
N VAL A 34 9.97 -7.97 -6.79
CA VAL A 34 9.34 -8.13 -5.48
C VAL A 34 7.84 -7.91 -5.65
N ILE A 35 7.04 -8.67 -4.92
CA ILE A 35 5.59 -8.49 -4.92
C ILE A 35 5.22 -7.85 -3.60
N MET A 36 4.53 -6.70 -3.69
CA MET A 36 4.01 -6.03 -2.51
C MET A 36 2.56 -6.43 -2.36
N ALA A 37 2.28 -7.21 -1.31
CA ALA A 37 0.94 -7.67 -1.01
C ALA A 37 0.27 -6.62 -0.13
N ASN A 38 -0.73 -5.95 -0.68
CA ASN A 38 -1.45 -4.85 -0.02
C ASN A 38 -2.76 -5.37 0.55
N PHE A 39 -2.99 -5.07 1.83
CA PHE A 39 -4.22 -5.39 2.54
C PHE A 39 -4.83 -4.08 2.99
N CYS A 40 -6.06 -3.81 2.55
CA CYS A 40 -6.69 -2.52 2.75
C CYS A 40 -8.01 -2.65 3.48
N LYS A 41 -8.21 -1.79 4.47
CA LYS A 41 -9.48 -1.65 5.18
C LYS A 41 -9.99 -0.25 4.92
N TYR A 42 -11.17 -0.14 4.28
CA TYR A 42 -11.74 1.17 3.96
C TYR A 42 -12.35 1.83 5.19
N ARG A 43 -12.23 3.15 5.27
CA ARG A 43 -13.08 3.91 6.16
C ARG A 43 -14.50 3.87 5.62
N GLU A 44 -15.48 3.93 6.49
CA GLU A 44 -16.86 4.00 6.04
C GLU A 44 -17.10 5.28 5.26
N LEU A 45 -16.68 6.41 5.84
CA LEU A 45 -16.73 7.71 5.17
C LEU A 45 -15.31 8.26 5.07
N SER A 46 -15.02 8.93 3.97
CA SER A 46 -13.71 9.54 3.82
C SER A 46 -13.55 10.65 4.86
N VAL A 47 -12.29 10.90 5.25
CA VAL A 47 -12.02 11.90 6.28
C VAL A 47 -12.48 13.28 5.83
N ASP A 48 -12.34 13.60 4.54
CA ASP A 48 -12.72 14.90 4.01
C ASP A 48 -14.23 15.03 3.76
N GLY A 49 -15.00 13.98 4.02
CA GLY A 49 -16.46 14.04 3.88
C GLY A 49 -16.96 14.00 2.46
N ALA A 50 -16.10 13.75 1.49
CA ALA A 50 -16.46 13.80 0.07
C ALA A 50 -16.86 12.43 -0.47
N GLY A 51 -17.48 11.59 0.35
CA GLY A 51 -17.94 10.27 -0.07
C GLY A 51 -17.45 9.19 0.86
N THR A 52 -17.38 7.96 0.35
CA THR A 52 -16.96 6.82 1.16
C THR A 52 -15.44 6.69 1.15
N GLY A 53 -14.93 5.90 2.09
CA GLY A 53 -13.51 5.56 2.07
C GLY A 53 -13.11 4.88 0.78
N ARG A 54 -13.99 4.02 0.26
CA ARG A 54 -13.73 3.34 -1.00
C ARG A 54 -13.61 4.33 -2.16
N ASP A 55 -14.45 5.36 -2.17
CA ASP A 55 -14.37 6.41 -3.21
C ASP A 55 -13.01 7.10 -3.16
N ALA A 56 -12.55 7.44 -1.96
CA ALA A 56 -11.24 8.07 -1.79
C ALA A 56 -10.12 7.14 -2.26
N TYR A 57 -10.21 5.86 -1.94
CA TYR A 57 -9.20 4.90 -2.37
C TYR A 57 -9.17 4.77 -3.90
N ARG A 58 -10.32 4.89 -4.55
CA ARG A 58 -10.34 4.90 -6.03
C ARG A 58 -9.59 6.09 -6.59
N ARG A 59 -9.72 7.25 -5.94
CA ARG A 59 -8.94 8.43 -6.35
C ARG A 59 -7.45 8.18 -6.15
N TYR A 60 -7.10 7.53 -5.05
CA TYR A 60 -5.71 7.15 -4.80
C TYR A 60 -5.20 6.23 -5.91
N SER A 61 -5.97 5.21 -6.27
CA SER A 61 -5.56 4.25 -7.30
C SER A 61 -5.31 4.94 -8.63
N SER A 62 -6.22 5.82 -9.04
CA SER A 62 -6.05 6.54 -10.29
C SER A 62 -4.80 7.41 -10.29
N CYS A 63 -4.44 7.93 -9.13
CA CYS A 63 -3.27 8.79 -8.98
C CYS A 63 -1.97 7.98 -8.96
N VAL A 64 -1.96 6.85 -8.25
CA VAL A 64 -0.71 6.12 -7.99
C VAL A 64 -0.33 5.16 -9.11
N ILE A 65 -1.30 4.66 -9.86
CA ILE A 65 -1.01 3.67 -10.92
C ILE A 65 0.00 4.20 -11.94
N PRO A 66 -0.14 5.43 -12.45
CA PRO A 66 0.90 5.95 -13.36
C PRO A 66 2.28 6.01 -12.71
N LEU A 67 2.35 6.31 -11.41
CA LEU A 67 3.64 6.42 -10.72
C LEU A 67 4.33 5.07 -10.61
N LEU A 68 3.57 4.02 -10.31
CA LEU A 68 4.18 2.70 -10.22
C LEU A 68 4.58 2.18 -11.59
N LYS A 69 3.81 2.51 -12.63
CA LYS A 69 4.15 2.08 -13.97
C LYS A 69 5.41 2.74 -14.49
N GLU A 70 5.61 4.01 -14.14
CA GLU A 70 6.85 4.70 -14.51
C GLU A 70 8.09 4.02 -13.94
N ARG A 71 7.92 3.32 -12.84
CA ARG A 71 9.01 2.62 -12.17
C ARG A 71 9.03 1.13 -12.47
N GLY A 72 8.31 0.71 -13.52
CA GLY A 72 8.29 -0.68 -13.93
C GLY A 72 7.36 -1.56 -13.13
N GLY A 73 6.48 -0.95 -12.32
CA GLY A 73 5.53 -1.71 -11.52
C GLY A 73 4.31 -2.15 -12.30
N ASN A 74 3.69 -3.22 -11.86
CA ASN A 74 2.48 -3.76 -12.48
C ASN A 74 1.56 -4.33 -11.42
N ILE A 75 0.26 -4.06 -11.57
CA ILE A 75 -0.73 -4.72 -10.73
C ILE A 75 -0.96 -6.11 -11.31
N LEU A 76 -0.69 -7.13 -10.51
CA LEU A 76 -0.88 -8.51 -10.95
C LEU A 76 -2.28 -9.01 -10.70
N TRP A 77 -2.89 -8.60 -9.60
CA TRP A 77 -4.18 -9.13 -9.20
C TRP A 77 -4.78 -8.26 -8.12
N ALA A 78 -6.10 -8.18 -8.08
CA ALA A 78 -6.80 -7.47 -7.02
C ALA A 78 -8.13 -8.15 -6.77
N GLY A 79 -8.60 -8.11 -5.52
CA GLY A 79 -9.87 -8.72 -5.18
C GLY A 79 -10.46 -8.17 -3.91
N ASN A 80 -11.77 -8.30 -3.79
CA ASN A 80 -12.51 -7.92 -2.60
C ASN A 80 -12.60 -9.12 -1.66
N VAL A 81 -12.35 -8.90 -0.38
CA VAL A 81 -12.48 -9.96 0.62
C VAL A 81 -13.95 -10.19 0.88
N GLU A 82 -14.38 -11.44 0.82
CA GLU A 82 -15.78 -11.80 1.03
C GLU A 82 -16.01 -12.38 2.41
N ALA A 83 -15.08 -13.20 2.91
CA ALA A 83 -15.27 -13.87 4.19
C ALA A 83 -13.93 -14.42 4.66
N VAL A 84 -13.82 -14.60 5.97
CA VAL A 84 -12.67 -15.31 6.55
C VAL A 84 -13.05 -16.79 6.55
N ALA A 85 -12.43 -17.56 5.67
CA ALA A 85 -12.74 -18.97 5.52
C ALA A 85 -12.11 -19.82 6.61
N LEU A 86 -11.00 -19.36 7.18
CA LEU A 86 -10.27 -20.06 8.22
C LEU A 86 -9.45 -19.04 9.01
N GLY A 87 -9.39 -19.22 10.31
CA GLY A 87 -8.63 -18.32 11.19
C GLY A 87 -9.54 -17.44 12.00
N LEU A 88 -8.94 -16.54 12.78
CA LEU A 88 -9.71 -15.64 13.63
C LEU A 88 -10.25 -14.49 12.79
N PRO A 89 -11.53 -14.15 12.96
CA PRO A 89 -12.10 -13.05 12.16
C PRO A 89 -11.32 -11.74 12.24
N LYS A 90 -10.79 -11.41 13.42
CA LYS A 90 -10.04 -10.15 13.57
C LYS A 90 -8.77 -10.10 12.75
N ASP A 91 -8.19 -11.26 12.44
CA ASP A 91 -6.95 -11.31 11.68
C ASP A 91 -7.20 -11.16 10.18
N GLY A 92 -8.44 -11.38 9.75
CA GLY A 92 -8.82 -11.25 8.35
C GLY A 92 -9.77 -10.10 8.10
N ASP A 93 -9.78 -9.09 8.96
CA ASP A 93 -10.68 -7.94 8.83
C ASP A 93 -10.13 -6.94 7.81
N TRP A 94 -10.17 -7.35 6.55
CA TRP A 94 -9.72 -6.56 5.41
C TRP A 94 -10.82 -6.53 4.37
N ASP A 95 -10.85 -5.45 3.58
CA ASP A 95 -11.85 -5.28 2.52
C ASP A 95 -11.30 -5.61 1.15
N PHE A 96 -10.02 -5.38 0.92
CA PHE A 96 -9.45 -5.42 -0.42
C PHE A 96 -8.00 -5.87 -0.36
N ILE A 97 -7.61 -6.72 -1.31
CA ILE A 97 -6.23 -7.19 -1.41
C ILE A 97 -5.77 -6.93 -2.84
N VAL A 98 -4.57 -6.36 -2.97
CA VAL A 98 -3.98 -6.14 -4.29
C VAL A 98 -2.51 -6.52 -4.27
N LEU A 99 -2.07 -7.24 -5.31
CA LEU A 99 -0.69 -7.68 -5.47
C LEU A 99 -0.05 -6.82 -6.54
N VAL A 100 1.01 -6.11 -6.17
CA VAL A 100 1.72 -5.21 -7.09
C VAL A 100 3.16 -5.66 -7.19
N GLN A 101 3.61 -5.93 -8.41
CA GLN A 101 5.00 -6.31 -8.63
C GLN A 101 5.83 -5.09 -9.02
N TYR A 102 7.01 -4.98 -8.42
CA TYR A 102 8.01 -3.98 -8.80
C TYR A 102 9.27 -4.71 -9.28
N PRO A 103 10.06 -4.10 -10.16
CA PRO A 103 11.29 -4.76 -10.64
C PRO A 103 12.29 -5.00 -9.53
N ASN A 104 12.25 -4.18 -8.48
CA ASN A 104 13.11 -4.36 -7.31
C ASN A 104 12.54 -3.52 -6.17
N ARG A 105 13.08 -3.70 -4.99
CA ARG A 105 12.61 -2.96 -3.81
C ARG A 105 12.93 -1.47 -3.91
N ALA A 106 14.02 -1.13 -4.58
CA ALA A 106 14.40 0.28 -4.75
C ALA A 106 13.35 1.06 -5.52
N ALA A 107 12.71 0.43 -6.52
CA ALA A 107 11.66 1.08 -7.29
C ALA A 107 10.46 1.42 -6.41
N PHE A 108 10.08 0.49 -5.53
CA PHE A 108 8.99 0.73 -4.58
C PHE A 108 9.33 1.88 -3.63
N ILE A 109 10.53 1.84 -3.06
CA ILE A 109 10.96 2.88 -2.12
C ILE A 109 11.00 4.24 -2.82
N ASP A 110 11.53 4.28 -4.05
CA ASP A 110 11.61 5.51 -4.81
C ASP A 110 10.23 6.12 -5.05
N MET A 111 9.24 5.27 -5.37
CA MET A 111 7.89 5.77 -5.56
C MET A 111 7.30 6.30 -4.26
N MET A 112 7.41 5.51 -3.18
CA MET A 112 6.80 5.87 -1.90
C MET A 112 7.39 7.12 -1.29
N THR A 113 8.62 7.46 -1.65
CA THR A 113 9.30 8.64 -1.11
C THR A 113 9.32 9.81 -2.09
N SER A 114 8.67 9.67 -3.25
CA SER A 114 8.67 10.73 -4.26
C SER A 114 7.67 11.84 -3.89
N PRO A 115 7.95 13.08 -4.33
CA PRO A 115 6.99 14.16 -4.12
C PRO A 115 5.63 13.89 -4.77
N GLU A 116 5.64 13.25 -5.93
CA GLU A 116 4.41 12.92 -6.64
C GLU A 116 3.52 11.99 -5.83
N TYR A 117 4.15 11.04 -5.13
CA TYR A 117 3.38 10.11 -4.30
C TYR A 117 2.66 10.83 -3.17
N GLU A 118 3.26 11.89 -2.65
CA GLU A 118 2.66 12.62 -1.53
C GLU A 118 1.29 13.17 -1.90
N ALA A 119 1.14 13.64 -3.13
CA ALA A 119 -0.15 14.14 -3.60
C ALA A 119 -1.19 13.01 -3.67
N CYS A 120 -0.77 11.83 -4.10
CA CYS A 120 -1.66 10.66 -4.14
C CYS A 120 -2.01 10.19 -2.73
N ASN A 121 -1.03 10.26 -1.83
CA ASN A 121 -1.16 9.73 -0.48
C ASN A 121 -2.28 10.41 0.30
N PHE A 122 -2.58 11.66 -0.02
CA PHE A 122 -3.71 12.36 0.58
C PHE A 122 -4.99 11.55 0.45
N HIS A 123 -5.24 11.00 -0.75
CA HIS A 123 -6.43 10.19 -0.99
C HIS A 123 -6.38 8.85 -0.26
N ARG A 124 -5.20 8.27 -0.16
CA ARG A 124 -5.03 7.01 0.57
C ARG A 124 -5.39 7.20 2.04
N LEU A 125 -4.88 8.25 2.65
CA LEU A 125 -5.16 8.55 4.05
C LEU A 125 -6.62 8.89 4.29
N ASN A 126 -7.27 9.52 3.32
CA ASN A 126 -8.70 9.82 3.43
C ASN A 126 -9.54 8.55 3.37
N GLY A 127 -9.08 7.55 2.66
CA GLY A 127 -9.89 6.38 2.34
C GLY A 127 -9.66 5.17 3.20
N LEU A 128 -8.47 4.99 3.75
CA LEU A 128 -8.13 3.76 4.45
C LEU A 128 -8.05 3.95 5.96
N GLU A 129 -8.73 3.06 6.67
CA GLU A 129 -8.64 2.98 8.11
C GLU A 129 -7.36 2.24 8.51
N ARG A 130 -7.02 1.17 7.79
CA ARG A 130 -5.81 0.38 8.01
C ARG A 130 -5.25 -0.05 6.66
N HIS A 131 -3.95 -0.19 6.59
CA HIS A 131 -3.27 -0.59 5.38
C HIS A 131 -2.00 -1.32 5.77
N THR A 132 -1.82 -2.52 5.27
CA THR A 132 -0.59 -3.28 5.49
C THR A 132 -0.04 -3.67 4.12
N ILE A 133 1.25 -3.44 3.93
CA ILE A 133 1.94 -3.87 2.73
C ILE A 133 3.08 -4.78 3.17
N MET A 134 3.12 -5.99 2.62
CA MET A 134 4.18 -6.94 2.92
C MET A 134 4.94 -7.25 1.64
N ALA A 135 6.28 -7.17 1.74
CA ALA A 135 7.13 -7.56 0.62
C ALA A 135 7.22 -9.09 0.61
N VAL A 136 6.91 -9.68 -0.53
CA VAL A 136 6.82 -11.13 -0.66
C VAL A 136 7.75 -11.61 -1.77
N ASP A 137 8.47 -12.68 -1.49
CA ASP A 137 9.33 -13.34 -2.46
C ASP A 137 8.50 -14.44 -3.13
N GLU A 138 8.30 -14.32 -4.44
CA GLU A 138 7.41 -15.23 -5.15
C GLU A 138 8.01 -16.63 -5.24
N GLN A 139 7.22 -17.63 -4.84
CA GLN A 139 7.61 -19.03 -4.95
C GLN A 139 6.94 -19.70 -6.15
N PHE A 140 5.74 -19.24 -6.50
CA PHE A 140 4.97 -19.85 -7.59
C PHE A 140 3.94 -18.86 -8.08
N SER A 141 3.72 -18.80 -9.40
CA SER A 141 2.73 -17.91 -9.96
C SER A 141 2.18 -18.48 -11.27
N ARG A 142 0.90 -18.22 -11.48
CA ARG A 142 0.28 -18.45 -12.79
C ARG A 142 -0.10 -17.14 -13.45
N PHE A 143 0.25 -16.02 -12.83
CA PHE A 143 -0.03 -14.70 -13.44
C PHE A 143 0.94 -14.51 -14.60
N GLU A 144 0.42 -13.95 -15.68
CA GLU A 144 1.24 -13.61 -16.83
C GLU A 144 1.55 -12.11 -16.86
#